data_1a6608ffe8528fba4fbc66e66109af57
#
_entry.id   1a6608ffe8528fba4fbc66e66109af57
#
_cell.length_a   1.000
_cell.length_b   1.000
_cell.length_c   1.000
_cell.angle_alpha   90.00
_cell.angle_beta   90.00
_cell.angle_gamma   90.00
#
_symmetry.space_group_name_H-M   'P 1'
#
loop_
_entity.id
_entity.type
_entity.pdbx_description
1 polymer ?
#
loop_
_entity_poly.entity_id
_entity_poly.type
_entity_poly.pdbx_seq_one_letter_code
_entity_poly.pdbx_strand_id
1 'polypeptide(L)'
;FGEGGGTSAAEEFELPLLGQIPIRQDLREAMDNGTVFTNDNIDSIASLIAVEAMAVVTNEELSPFAPQEINLANDGETLVIKWQDNVEHVISAFNVRFMCPCAYCVDEVTGEKLIKENDIPSDVKITESVPVGRYGVRFNFTDPSPGAGAGIYTFSLLRKLGDDAAKNSSFDV
;
A
#
# COMPACT_ATOMS: atom_id res chain seq x y z
N PHE A 1 -32.37 3.42 -2.59
CA PHE A 1 -31.09 2.71 -2.72
C PHE A 1 -31.43 1.22 -2.88
N GLY A 2 -30.80 0.50 -3.84
CA GLY A 2 -31.05 -0.91 -4.11
C GLY A 2 -30.49 -1.84 -3.05
N GLU A 3 -30.92 -3.11 -3.07
CA GLU A 3 -30.39 -4.18 -2.22
C GLU A 3 -29.37 -5.02 -3.01
N GLY A 4 -28.39 -5.62 -2.32
CA GLY A 4 -27.47 -6.61 -2.88
C GLY A 4 -26.25 -6.07 -3.65
N GLY A 5 -26.11 -4.75 -3.83
CA GLY A 5 -24.98 -4.18 -4.57
C GLY A 5 -23.62 -4.54 -4.01
N GLY A 6 -23.47 -4.57 -2.67
CA GLY A 6 -22.24 -5.00 -2.02
C GLY A 6 -21.93 -6.47 -2.23
N THR A 7 -22.95 -7.33 -2.21
CA THR A 7 -22.78 -8.77 -2.48
C THR A 7 -22.33 -9.01 -3.91
N SER A 8 -23.01 -8.38 -4.88
CA SER A 8 -22.64 -8.52 -6.29
C SER A 8 -21.23 -8.00 -6.58
N ALA A 9 -20.83 -6.89 -5.96
CA ALA A 9 -19.47 -6.36 -6.11
C ALA A 9 -18.42 -7.31 -5.48
N ALA A 10 -18.71 -7.86 -4.30
CA ALA A 10 -17.82 -8.81 -3.66
C ALA A 10 -17.62 -10.08 -4.51
N GLU A 11 -18.68 -10.59 -5.13
CA GLU A 11 -18.64 -11.73 -6.04
C GLU A 11 -17.86 -11.38 -7.33
N GLU A 12 -18.11 -10.22 -7.93
CA GLU A 12 -17.46 -9.78 -9.17
C GLU A 12 -15.94 -9.60 -9.00
N PHE A 13 -15.53 -9.07 -7.86
CA PHE A 13 -14.11 -8.80 -7.56
C PHE A 13 -13.43 -9.90 -6.76
N GLU A 14 -14.11 -11.03 -6.51
CA GLU A 14 -13.59 -12.14 -5.72
C GLU A 14 -13.10 -11.73 -4.32
N LEU A 15 -13.78 -10.77 -3.70
CA LEU A 15 -13.45 -10.24 -2.38
C LEU A 15 -14.39 -10.79 -1.30
N PRO A 16 -13.89 -11.01 -0.05
CA PRO A 16 -14.76 -11.40 1.04
C PRO A 16 -15.72 -10.26 1.42
N LEU A 17 -17.01 -10.56 1.51
CA LEU A 17 -17.98 -9.62 2.06
C LEU A 17 -17.93 -9.66 3.60
N LEU A 18 -17.32 -8.65 4.20
CA LEU A 18 -17.08 -8.59 5.65
C LEU A 18 -18.37 -8.36 6.46
N GLY A 19 -19.39 -7.77 5.86
CA GLY A 19 -20.69 -7.52 6.50
C GLY A 19 -21.48 -6.44 5.78
N GLN A 20 -22.72 -6.26 6.24
CA GLN A 20 -23.62 -5.24 5.71
C GLN A 20 -24.19 -4.42 6.87
N ILE A 21 -24.02 -3.11 6.80
CA ILE A 21 -24.58 -2.17 7.79
C ILE A 21 -25.83 -1.54 7.16
N PRO A 22 -27.03 -1.71 7.76
CA PRO A 22 -28.25 -1.12 7.22
C PRO A 22 -28.20 0.42 7.33
N ILE A 23 -28.68 1.10 6.30
CA ILE A 23 -28.87 2.55 6.35
C ILE A 23 -30.04 2.86 7.27
N ARG A 24 -29.79 3.59 8.36
CA ARG A 24 -30.79 3.95 9.36
C ARG A 24 -30.82 5.46 9.58
N GLN A 25 -32.03 6.00 9.64
CA GLN A 25 -32.23 7.46 9.85
C GLN A 25 -31.84 7.88 11.26
N ASP A 26 -32.17 7.08 12.27
CA ASP A 26 -31.82 7.33 13.67
C ASP A 26 -30.31 7.33 13.93
N LEU A 27 -29.55 6.47 13.25
CA LEU A 27 -28.09 6.49 13.30
C LEU A 27 -27.53 7.81 12.70
N ARG A 28 -28.06 8.22 11.55
CA ARG A 28 -27.66 9.49 10.92
C ARG A 28 -27.96 10.67 11.83
N GLU A 29 -29.17 10.74 12.40
CA GLU A 29 -29.57 11.84 13.30
C GLU A 29 -28.70 11.90 14.57
N ALA A 30 -28.33 10.75 15.13
CA ALA A 30 -27.43 10.68 16.27
C ALA A 30 -26.03 11.21 15.90
N MET A 31 -25.50 10.84 14.74
CA MET A 31 -24.19 11.32 14.26
C MET A 31 -24.21 12.82 13.96
N ASP A 32 -25.27 13.34 13.31
CA ASP A 32 -25.44 14.76 13.00
C ASP A 32 -25.51 15.63 14.29
N ASN A 33 -26.06 15.06 15.35
CA ASN A 33 -26.17 15.72 16.67
C ASN A 33 -24.96 15.47 17.60
N GLY A 34 -23.95 14.70 17.17
CA GLY A 34 -22.79 14.36 17.98
C GLY A 34 -23.13 13.49 19.21
N THR A 35 -24.24 12.76 19.18
CA THR A 35 -24.68 11.88 20.27
C THR A 35 -24.19 10.45 20.05
N VAL A 36 -23.87 9.75 21.14
CA VAL A 36 -23.49 8.33 21.07
C VAL A 36 -24.72 7.52 20.69
N PHE A 37 -24.63 6.82 19.59
CA PHE A 37 -25.67 5.89 19.16
C PHE A 37 -25.31 4.47 19.64
N THR A 38 -26.13 3.90 20.49
CA THR A 38 -25.98 2.52 20.96
C THR A 38 -27.19 1.71 20.52
N ASN A 39 -26.94 0.60 19.83
CA ASN A 39 -27.96 -0.32 19.41
C ASN A 39 -27.36 -1.72 19.30
N ASP A 40 -27.88 -2.67 20.07
CA ASP A 40 -27.37 -4.04 20.15
C ASP A 40 -27.21 -4.72 18.79
N ASN A 41 -28.08 -4.40 17.83
CA ASN A 41 -27.99 -4.96 16.48
C ASN A 41 -26.80 -4.39 15.70
N ILE A 42 -26.52 -3.09 15.80
CA ILE A 42 -25.36 -2.47 15.13
C ILE A 42 -24.07 -2.89 15.82
N ASP A 43 -24.05 -2.96 17.14
CA ASP A 43 -22.88 -3.41 17.90
C ASP A 43 -22.54 -4.87 17.55
N SER A 44 -23.55 -5.72 17.36
CA SER A 44 -23.37 -7.10 16.91
C SER A 44 -22.81 -7.17 15.49
N ILE A 45 -23.33 -6.36 14.56
CA ILE A 45 -22.84 -6.29 13.17
C ILE A 45 -21.39 -5.75 13.14
N ALA A 46 -21.11 -4.70 13.89
CA ALA A 46 -19.76 -4.14 13.97
C ALA A 46 -18.76 -5.15 14.54
N SER A 47 -19.16 -5.93 15.55
CA SER A 47 -18.35 -6.99 16.13
C SER A 47 -18.08 -8.12 15.12
N LEU A 48 -19.09 -8.54 14.35
CA LEU A 48 -18.92 -9.54 13.29
C LEU A 48 -17.97 -9.05 12.20
N ILE A 49 -18.14 -7.82 11.73
CA ILE A 49 -17.24 -7.21 10.73
C ILE A 49 -15.79 -7.14 11.26
N ALA A 50 -15.62 -6.78 12.53
CA ALA A 50 -14.29 -6.73 13.15
C ALA A 50 -13.66 -8.12 13.22
N VAL A 51 -14.42 -9.17 13.57
CA VAL A 51 -13.93 -10.55 13.61
C VAL A 51 -13.54 -11.03 12.21
N GLU A 52 -14.38 -10.80 11.20
CA GLU A 52 -14.08 -11.17 9.82
C GLU A 52 -12.86 -10.39 9.28
N ALA A 53 -12.78 -9.09 9.54
CA ALA A 53 -11.62 -8.29 9.15
C ALA A 53 -10.33 -8.79 9.83
N MET A 54 -10.39 -9.16 11.11
CA MET A 54 -9.26 -9.76 11.82
C MET A 54 -8.89 -11.12 11.22
N ALA A 55 -9.86 -11.95 10.84
CA ALA A 55 -9.63 -13.25 10.21
C ALA A 55 -8.94 -13.10 8.85
N VAL A 56 -9.37 -12.14 8.03
CA VAL A 56 -8.71 -11.81 6.75
C VAL A 56 -7.27 -11.35 6.99
N VAL A 57 -7.05 -10.43 7.93
CA VAL A 57 -5.70 -9.90 8.24
C VAL A 57 -4.79 -10.96 8.87
N THR A 58 -5.34 -11.90 9.66
CA THR A 58 -4.55 -12.97 10.29
C THR A 58 -4.33 -14.18 9.38
N ASN A 59 -5.24 -14.44 8.42
CA ASN A 59 -5.09 -15.45 7.39
C ASN A 59 -4.26 -14.96 6.19
N GLU A 60 -4.05 -13.67 6.01
CA GLU A 60 -2.89 -13.24 5.24
C GLU A 60 -1.67 -13.80 5.97
N GLU A 61 -1.25 -14.99 5.56
CA GLU A 61 0.10 -15.46 5.80
C GLU A 61 1.00 -14.27 5.54
N LEU A 62 1.86 -13.95 6.49
CA LEU A 62 2.90 -12.92 6.33
C LEU A 62 3.38 -13.08 4.90
N SER A 63 3.03 -12.11 4.04
CA SER A 63 3.30 -12.21 2.60
C SER A 63 4.66 -12.89 2.46
N PRO A 64 4.83 -13.96 1.68
CA PRO A 64 6.14 -14.59 1.50
C PRO A 64 7.19 -13.56 1.08
N PHE A 65 6.73 -12.37 0.75
CA PHE A 65 7.47 -11.17 0.44
C PHE A 65 7.54 -10.16 1.61
N ALA A 66 7.33 -10.57 2.86
CA ALA A 66 7.64 -9.69 3.99
C ALA A 66 9.17 -9.52 4.07
N PRO A 67 9.69 -8.27 4.10
CA PRO A 67 11.11 -8.05 4.28
C PRO A 67 11.54 -8.44 5.71
N GLN A 68 12.69 -9.07 5.83
CA GLN A 68 13.37 -9.24 7.12
C GLN A 68 14.05 -7.93 7.54
N GLU A 69 14.62 -7.24 6.55
CA GLU A 69 15.42 -6.04 6.78
C GLU A 69 15.32 -5.11 5.58
N ILE A 70 15.22 -3.82 5.85
CA ILE A 70 15.26 -2.74 4.85
C ILE A 70 16.31 -1.73 5.29
N ASN A 71 17.36 -1.57 4.50
CA ASN A 71 18.49 -0.71 4.79
C ASN A 71 18.73 0.30 3.67
N LEU A 72 19.22 1.47 4.03
CA LEU A 72 19.76 2.45 3.11
C LEU A 72 21.29 2.33 3.07
N ALA A 73 21.84 2.12 1.90
CA ALA A 73 23.27 2.05 1.68
C ALA A 73 23.76 3.27 0.85
N ASN A 74 25.07 3.51 0.85
CA ASN A 74 25.71 4.58 0.09
C ASN A 74 25.06 5.96 0.33
N ASP A 75 24.85 6.31 1.60
CA ASP A 75 24.22 7.58 1.98
C ASP A 75 22.83 7.80 1.33
N GLY A 76 22.05 6.72 1.22
CA GLY A 76 20.69 6.74 0.67
C GLY A 76 20.58 6.65 -0.85
N GLU A 77 21.69 6.45 -1.58
CA GLU A 77 21.66 6.22 -3.03
C GLU A 77 21.08 4.85 -3.40
N THR A 78 21.12 3.92 -2.44
CA THR A 78 20.73 2.53 -2.67
C THR A 78 19.85 2.00 -1.55
N LEU A 79 18.76 1.35 -1.93
CA LEU A 79 17.88 0.59 -1.05
C LEU A 79 18.27 -0.88 -1.11
N VAL A 80 18.58 -1.48 0.05
CA VAL A 80 18.88 -2.90 0.19
C VAL A 80 17.76 -3.56 0.98
N ILE A 81 17.14 -4.59 0.41
CA ILE A 81 16.04 -5.33 1.02
C ILE A 81 16.43 -6.80 1.12
N LYS A 82 16.44 -7.33 2.34
CA LYS A 82 16.50 -8.75 2.63
C LYS A 82 15.10 -9.31 2.87
N TRP A 83 14.74 -10.36 2.13
CA TRP A 83 13.44 -10.99 2.23
C TRP A 83 13.48 -12.26 3.10
N GLN A 84 12.31 -12.71 3.56
CA GLN A 84 12.22 -13.91 4.40
C GLN A 84 12.65 -15.19 3.69
N ASP A 85 12.58 -15.23 2.36
CA ASP A 85 13.07 -16.32 1.50
C ASP A 85 14.60 -16.26 1.24
N ASN A 86 15.33 -15.41 1.98
CA ASN A 86 16.76 -15.16 1.84
C ASN A 86 17.21 -14.52 0.51
N VAL A 87 16.27 -14.05 -0.29
CA VAL A 87 16.62 -13.22 -1.46
C VAL A 87 17.02 -11.83 -0.96
N GLU A 88 18.03 -11.24 -1.59
CA GLU A 88 18.46 -9.86 -1.35
C GLU A 88 18.31 -9.07 -2.63
N HIS A 89 17.69 -7.90 -2.55
CA HIS A 89 17.59 -6.96 -3.65
C HIS A 89 18.29 -5.65 -3.32
N VAL A 90 18.96 -5.14 -4.33
CA VAL A 90 19.65 -3.85 -4.32
C VAL A 90 19.03 -2.97 -5.40
N ILE A 91 18.40 -1.87 -5.00
CA ILE A 91 17.61 -1.02 -5.88
C ILE A 91 18.13 0.42 -5.75
N SER A 92 18.43 1.09 -6.86
CA SER A 92 18.83 2.51 -6.80
C SER A 92 17.69 3.40 -6.30
N ALA A 93 18.03 4.45 -5.57
CA ALA A 93 17.05 5.46 -5.12
C ALA A 93 16.28 6.06 -6.29
N PHE A 94 16.93 6.24 -7.43
CA PHE A 94 16.30 6.69 -8.68
C PHE A 94 15.17 5.76 -9.11
N ASN A 95 15.42 4.45 -9.16
CA ASN A 95 14.41 3.47 -9.56
C ASN A 95 13.25 3.41 -8.55
N VAL A 96 13.55 3.48 -7.25
CA VAL A 96 12.51 3.56 -6.22
C VAL A 96 11.66 4.82 -6.44
N ARG A 97 12.28 5.99 -6.63
CA ARG A 97 11.57 7.25 -6.86
C ARG A 97 10.75 7.24 -8.15
N PHE A 98 11.32 6.72 -9.23
CA PHE A 98 10.64 6.61 -10.52
C PHE A 98 9.41 5.71 -10.45
N MET A 99 9.42 4.67 -9.65
CA MET A 99 8.31 3.74 -9.46
C MET A 99 7.36 4.13 -8.31
N CYS A 100 7.39 5.39 -7.90
CA CYS A 100 6.47 5.91 -6.88
C CYS A 100 5.01 5.69 -7.29
N PRO A 101 4.18 5.07 -6.41
CA PRO A 101 2.79 4.73 -6.73
C PRO A 101 1.78 5.82 -6.38
N CYS A 102 2.21 7.03 -5.96
CA CYS A 102 1.28 8.08 -5.55
C CYS A 102 0.55 8.72 -6.74
N ALA A 103 -0.58 9.38 -6.47
CA ALA A 103 -1.43 10.03 -7.46
C ALA A 103 -0.72 11.14 -8.28
N TYR A 104 0.39 11.70 -7.80
CA TYR A 104 1.23 12.62 -8.60
C TYR A 104 2.09 11.90 -9.63
N CYS A 105 2.36 10.63 -9.43
CA CYS A 105 3.29 9.85 -10.26
C CYS A 105 2.57 8.85 -11.18
N VAL A 106 1.34 8.46 -10.82
CA VAL A 106 0.52 7.49 -11.55
C VAL A 106 -0.91 7.99 -11.58
N ASP A 107 -1.54 7.96 -12.76
CA ASP A 107 -2.95 8.24 -12.91
C ASP A 107 -3.78 7.12 -12.24
N GLU A 108 -4.66 7.48 -11.32
CA GLU A 108 -5.42 6.52 -10.52
C GLU A 108 -6.50 5.79 -11.34
N VAL A 109 -6.92 6.33 -12.48
CA VAL A 109 -7.97 5.76 -13.32
C VAL A 109 -7.39 4.88 -14.40
N THR A 110 -6.35 5.37 -15.09
CA THR A 110 -5.75 4.69 -16.24
C THR A 110 -4.55 3.81 -15.85
N GLY A 111 -3.94 4.05 -14.70
CA GLY A 111 -2.68 3.42 -14.28
C GLY A 111 -1.46 3.91 -15.06
N GLU A 112 -1.62 4.92 -15.92
CA GLU A 112 -0.51 5.47 -16.69
C GLU A 112 0.47 6.23 -15.80
N LYS A 113 1.76 6.09 -16.14
CA LYS A 113 2.82 6.80 -15.43
C LYS A 113 2.85 8.26 -15.86
N LEU A 114 2.66 9.17 -14.91
CA LEU A 114 2.69 10.62 -15.09
C LEU A 114 4.10 11.20 -14.96
N ILE A 115 4.92 10.64 -14.05
CA ILE A 115 6.29 11.07 -13.84
C ILE A 115 7.21 10.52 -14.96
N LYS A 116 8.13 11.36 -15.42
CA LYS A 116 9.16 10.99 -16.42
C LYS A 116 10.52 10.90 -15.75
N GLU A 117 11.42 10.14 -16.35
CA GLU A 117 12.79 10.00 -15.85
C GLU A 117 13.52 11.36 -15.70
N ASN A 118 13.31 12.26 -16.66
CA ASN A 118 13.92 13.60 -16.62
C ASN A 118 13.36 14.53 -15.54
N ASP A 119 12.26 14.16 -14.91
CA ASP A 119 11.66 14.92 -13.80
C ASP A 119 12.35 14.62 -12.47
N ILE A 120 13.16 13.56 -12.41
CA ILE A 120 13.84 13.10 -11.20
C ILE A 120 15.31 13.49 -11.27
N PRO A 121 15.86 14.15 -10.22
CA PRO A 121 17.29 14.42 -10.14
C PRO A 121 18.11 13.12 -10.23
N SER A 122 19.18 13.11 -11.03
CA SER A 122 20.03 11.92 -11.20
C SER A 122 20.77 11.53 -9.92
N ASP A 123 20.93 12.47 -8.99
CA ASP A 123 21.56 12.30 -7.67
C ASP A 123 20.53 12.16 -6.54
N VAL A 124 19.29 11.80 -6.87
CA VAL A 124 18.23 11.58 -5.88
C VAL A 124 18.65 10.50 -4.87
N LYS A 125 18.38 10.78 -3.59
CA LYS A 125 18.65 9.88 -2.47
C LYS A 125 17.38 9.63 -1.66
N ILE A 126 17.32 8.47 -1.02
CA ILE A 126 16.34 8.17 0.01
C ILE A 126 16.90 8.72 1.33
N THR A 127 16.15 9.60 1.97
CA THR A 127 16.55 10.21 3.24
C THR A 127 16.01 9.47 4.44
N GLU A 128 14.87 8.78 4.26
CA GLU A 128 14.21 8.06 5.35
C GLU A 128 13.31 6.95 4.78
N SER A 129 13.18 5.87 5.53
CA SER A 129 12.21 4.79 5.31
C SER A 129 11.29 4.67 6.52
N VAL A 130 9.98 4.82 6.29
CA VAL A 130 8.96 4.78 7.35
C VAL A 130 8.01 3.61 7.09
N PRO A 131 7.94 2.61 7.98
CA PRO A 131 6.99 1.52 7.86
C PRO A 131 5.54 2.03 7.87
N VAL A 132 4.70 1.45 7.01
CA VAL A 132 3.27 1.74 6.94
C VAL A 132 2.49 0.45 7.18
N GLY A 133 1.91 0.33 8.36
CA GLY A 133 1.24 -0.89 8.77
C GLY A 133 2.15 -2.12 8.67
N ARG A 134 1.60 -3.23 8.19
CA ARG A 134 2.32 -4.51 8.01
C ARG A 134 2.53 -4.87 6.54
N TYR A 135 2.24 -3.93 5.61
CA TYR A 135 2.14 -4.22 4.18
C TYR A 135 3.04 -3.37 3.29
N GLY A 136 3.68 -2.32 3.81
CA GLY A 136 4.47 -1.43 2.97
C GLY A 136 5.38 -0.48 3.71
N VAL A 137 6.07 0.34 2.94
CA VAL A 137 7.01 1.37 3.40
C VAL A 137 6.78 2.65 2.60
N ARG A 138 6.87 3.78 3.26
CA ARG A 138 6.99 5.10 2.64
C ARG A 138 8.44 5.53 2.67
N PHE A 139 8.93 6.09 1.57
CA PHE A 139 10.27 6.65 1.48
C PHE A 139 10.21 8.17 1.30
N ASN A 140 11.03 8.90 2.03
CA ASN A 140 11.31 10.30 1.78
C ASN A 140 12.56 10.42 0.89
N PHE A 141 12.56 11.41 0.00
CA PHE A 141 13.63 11.62 -0.98
C PHE A 141 14.19 13.04 -0.89
N THR A 142 15.41 13.22 -1.41
CA THR A 142 15.99 14.56 -1.63
C THR A 142 15.32 15.32 -2.78
N ASP A 143 14.52 14.63 -3.61
CA ASP A 143 13.73 15.21 -4.70
C ASP A 143 12.69 16.21 -4.17
N PRO A 144 12.74 17.50 -4.60
CA PRO A 144 11.81 18.52 -4.14
C PRO A 144 10.46 18.51 -4.88
N SER A 145 10.27 17.62 -5.87
CA SER A 145 9.08 17.61 -6.71
C SER A 145 7.82 17.23 -5.92
N PRO A 146 6.64 17.73 -6.34
CA PRO A 146 5.38 17.35 -5.71
C PRO A 146 5.19 15.83 -5.71
N GLY A 147 4.74 15.30 -4.57
CA GLY A 147 4.51 13.86 -4.39
C GLY A 147 5.76 13.04 -4.04
N ALA A 148 6.96 13.63 -4.04
CA ALA A 148 8.13 12.95 -3.48
C ALA A 148 7.87 12.63 -1.99
N GLY A 149 7.91 11.35 -1.64
CA GLY A 149 7.59 10.88 -0.28
C GLY A 149 6.11 10.62 0.02
N ALA A 150 5.18 10.86 -0.92
CA ALA A 150 3.75 10.60 -0.70
C ALA A 150 3.35 9.14 -0.98
N GLY A 151 4.13 8.40 -1.77
CA GLY A 151 3.82 7.03 -2.18
C GLY A 151 4.07 6.01 -1.08
N ILE A 152 3.12 5.09 -0.91
CA ILE A 152 3.28 3.89 -0.08
C ILE A 152 3.65 2.74 -1.00
N TYR A 153 4.84 2.21 -0.82
CA TYR A 153 5.33 1.06 -1.58
C TYR A 153 4.94 -0.21 -0.84
N THR A 154 4.03 -0.98 -1.43
CA THR A 154 3.69 -2.30 -0.88
C THR A 154 4.89 -3.25 -0.99
N PHE A 155 4.96 -4.26 -0.13
CA PHE A 155 6.04 -5.24 -0.20
C PHE A 155 6.05 -6.01 -1.52
N SER A 156 4.88 -6.27 -2.11
CA SER A 156 4.77 -6.87 -3.45
C SER A 156 5.36 -5.97 -4.55
N LEU A 157 5.11 -4.66 -4.48
CA LEU A 157 5.72 -3.70 -5.42
C LEU A 157 7.24 -3.66 -5.26
N LEU A 158 7.74 -3.57 -4.04
CA LEU A 158 9.19 -3.56 -3.77
C LEU A 158 9.86 -4.87 -4.23
N ARG A 159 9.20 -6.02 -4.03
CA ARG A 159 9.70 -7.30 -4.52
C ARG A 159 9.82 -7.30 -6.04
N LYS A 160 8.76 -6.88 -6.74
CA LYS A 160 8.77 -6.77 -8.20
C LYS A 160 9.89 -5.85 -8.70
N LEU A 161 10.08 -4.68 -8.07
CA LEU A 161 11.15 -3.75 -8.41
C LEU A 161 12.53 -4.37 -8.26
N GLY A 162 12.75 -5.13 -7.20
CA GLY A 162 13.99 -5.84 -6.96
C GLY A 162 14.25 -6.93 -8.01
N ASP A 163 13.24 -7.74 -8.33
CA ASP A 163 13.32 -8.79 -9.35
C ASP A 163 13.64 -8.19 -10.75
N ASP A 164 13.03 -7.04 -11.08
CA ASP A 164 13.28 -6.35 -12.35
C ASP A 164 14.68 -5.71 -12.40
N ALA A 165 15.16 -5.15 -11.30
CA ALA A 165 16.52 -4.63 -11.19
C ALA A 165 17.59 -5.73 -11.35
N ALA A 166 17.35 -6.90 -10.73
CA ALA A 166 18.24 -8.05 -10.83
C ALA A 166 18.34 -8.60 -12.25
N LYS A 167 17.23 -8.63 -13.00
CA LYS A 167 17.22 -9.05 -14.40
C LYS A 167 18.06 -8.11 -15.29
N ASN A 168 17.89 -6.80 -15.10
CA ASN A 168 18.62 -5.80 -15.91
C ASN A 168 20.13 -5.83 -15.65
N SER A 169 20.56 -6.11 -14.42
CA SER A 169 21.98 -6.26 -14.08
C SER A 169 22.64 -7.52 -14.68
N SER A 170 21.85 -8.51 -15.12
CA SER A 170 22.37 -9.76 -15.70
C SER A 170 22.67 -9.68 -17.20
N PHE A 171 22.34 -8.56 -17.86
CA PHE A 171 22.55 -8.34 -19.30
C PHE A 171 23.82 -7.53 -19.65
N ASP A 172 24.53 -7.02 -18.64
CA ASP A 172 25.74 -6.19 -18.82
C ASP A 172 27.06 -7.00 -18.63
N VAL A 173 27.08 -8.32 -18.94
CA VAL A 173 28.29 -9.17 -18.91
C VAL A 173 28.59 -9.75 -20.26
#